data_b0dbbf2ff3e85a7a3ea77d215166958d
#
_entry.id   b0dbbf2ff3e85a7a3ea77d215166958d
#
_cell.length_a   1.000
_cell.length_b   1.000
_cell.length_c   1.000
_cell.angle_alpha   90.00
_cell.angle_beta   90.00
_cell.angle_gamma   90.00
#
_symmetry.space_group_name_H-M   'P 1'
#
loop_
_entity.id
_entity.type
_entity.pdbx_description
1 polymer ?
#
loop_
_entity_poly.entity_id
_entity_poly.type
_entity_poly.pdbx_seq_one_letter_code
_entity_poly.pdbx_strand_id
1 'polypeptide(L)'
;MKRTLLCIAAISVAALVLGGATSCIGGKKKNANDSTATYSNEISLSGAFALYPLAVKWAAEYQKLHPEVKIDISAGGAGKGITDALAGVVDFGMVSREIAQVELDKGAVPFAVAKDAVVPTINANNPILADLLKKGLTREAAHGLWIDQSITTWGQLAGTTDATPITVYNRSDACGAAETWALWFGQRQEDLNGVAVFGDPGLAAAVQKDPNSIGFNNIGYAYDINTKKTHDGLLVLPIDVNGNGQIDPEENFYDNKDLIVEAIANDRYPSPPARDLYLVSKGIPKNPVVIDFLRYILTEGQKENVPQGYIGMSPEKVNRSLEMLK
;
A
#
# COMPACT_ATOMS: atom_id res chain seq x y z
N MET A 1 -53.08 -16.33 -31.19
CA MET A 1 -54.04 -17.47 -31.00
C MET A 1 -53.55 -18.32 -29.83
N LYS A 2 -54.49 -18.56 -28.88
CA LYS A 2 -54.53 -19.57 -27.78
C LYS A 2 -53.47 -19.37 -26.69
N ARG A 3 -53.72 -18.80 -25.46
CA ARG A 3 -54.62 -19.29 -24.37
C ARG A 3 -54.15 -20.68 -23.93
N THR A 4 -53.80 -21.01 -22.66
CA THR A 4 -54.52 -20.97 -21.36
C THR A 4 -53.62 -21.65 -20.34
N LEU A 5 -53.65 -21.60 -19.10
CA LEU A 5 -54.41 -21.37 -17.86
C LEU A 5 -53.53 -21.88 -16.71
N LEU A 6 -53.29 -21.15 -15.69
CA LEU A 6 -53.87 -21.19 -14.35
C LEU A 6 -54.03 -22.60 -13.68
N CYS A 7 -53.34 -22.84 -12.58
CA CYS A 7 -53.89 -23.62 -11.46
C CYS A 7 -53.32 -23.11 -10.14
N ILE A 8 -54.24 -22.59 -9.31
CA ILE A 8 -54.12 -22.26 -7.89
C ILE A 8 -54.47 -23.52 -7.11
N ALA A 9 -53.76 -23.84 -6.05
CA ALA A 9 -54.23 -24.72 -4.99
C ALA A 9 -53.72 -24.22 -3.63
N ALA A 10 -54.67 -23.64 -2.91
CA ALA A 10 -54.58 -23.38 -1.47
C ALA A 10 -55.31 -24.50 -0.74
N ILE A 11 -54.82 -24.96 0.42
CA ILE A 11 -55.54 -25.69 1.50
C ILE A 11 -54.60 -25.65 2.71
N SER A 12 -54.85 -24.96 3.76
CA SER A 12 -55.71 -25.06 4.93
C SER A 12 -55.02 -25.58 6.16
N VAL A 13 -54.85 -24.73 7.09
CA VAL A 13 -54.97 -24.71 8.56
C VAL A 13 -55.36 -26.04 9.25
N ALA A 14 -54.64 -26.42 10.29
CA ALA A 14 -55.19 -27.10 11.47
C ALA A 14 -54.36 -26.69 12.72
N ALA A 15 -55.02 -25.97 13.61
CA ALA A 15 -54.63 -25.70 14.98
C ALA A 15 -54.97 -26.89 15.87
N LEU A 16 -54.09 -27.24 16.80
CA LEU A 16 -54.48 -28.05 17.96
C LEU A 16 -53.76 -27.46 19.21
N VAL A 17 -54.64 -26.98 20.11
CA VAL A 17 -54.35 -26.54 21.48
C VAL A 17 -54.59 -27.71 22.43
N LEU A 18 -53.78 -27.80 23.49
CA LEU A 18 -53.96 -28.33 24.84
C LEU A 18 -52.68 -29.02 25.30
N GLY A 19 -52.13 -28.74 26.42
CA GLY A 19 -52.47 -28.63 27.74
C GLY A 19 -51.25 -28.34 28.62
N GLY A 20 -51.44 -27.57 29.65
CA GLY A 20 -50.45 -27.09 30.58
C GLY A 20 -49.89 -28.13 31.57
N ALA A 21 -48.69 -27.81 32.04
CA ALA A 21 -48.24 -28.24 33.36
C ALA A 21 -47.28 -27.18 33.90
N THR A 22 -47.74 -26.46 34.88
CA THR A 22 -46.94 -25.56 35.77
C THR A 22 -45.97 -26.39 36.56
N SER A 23 -44.66 -26.07 36.46
CA SER A 23 -43.68 -26.46 37.43
C SER A 23 -42.81 -25.23 37.78
N CYS A 24 -43.09 -24.64 38.91
CA CYS A 24 -42.24 -23.63 39.55
C CYS A 24 -41.01 -24.32 40.11
N ILE A 25 -39.82 -24.03 39.59
CA ILE A 25 -38.56 -24.28 40.27
C ILE A 25 -37.69 -23.06 40.12
N GLY A 26 -37.23 -22.58 41.28
CA GLY A 26 -36.47 -21.38 41.60
C GLY A 26 -35.51 -20.82 40.57
N GLY A 27 -35.83 -19.65 40.11
CA GLY A 27 -34.91 -18.85 39.34
C GLY A 27 -33.80 -18.28 40.19
N LYS A 28 -32.60 -18.86 40.13
CA LYS A 28 -31.38 -18.12 40.46
C LYS A 28 -31.26 -16.97 39.48
N LYS A 29 -31.44 -15.73 39.93
CA LYS A 29 -31.05 -14.54 39.19
C LYS A 29 -29.57 -14.70 38.82
N LYS A 30 -29.28 -15.00 37.56
CA LYS A 30 -27.98 -14.77 36.98
C LYS A 30 -27.78 -13.26 36.94
N ASN A 31 -26.82 -12.79 37.71
CA ASN A 31 -26.33 -11.41 37.61
C ASN A 31 -25.91 -11.17 36.13
N ALA A 32 -26.68 -10.32 35.47
CA ALA A 32 -26.30 -9.79 34.16
C ALA A 32 -25.25 -8.67 34.38
N ASN A 33 -24.02 -9.08 34.62
CA ASN A 33 -22.84 -8.22 34.57
C ASN A 33 -21.57 -9.09 34.54
N ASP A 34 -21.42 -9.85 33.46
CA ASP A 34 -20.12 -10.31 33.02
C ASP A 34 -20.24 -10.62 31.51
N SER A 35 -20.38 -9.58 30.71
CA SER A 35 -20.09 -9.67 29.28
C SER A 35 -18.58 -9.56 29.12
N THR A 36 -17.86 -10.62 29.48
CA THR A 36 -16.50 -10.82 28.96
C THR A 36 -16.65 -10.93 27.45
N ALA A 37 -16.38 -9.82 26.75
CA ALA A 37 -16.28 -9.82 25.29
C ALA A 37 -15.21 -10.86 24.93
N THR A 38 -15.65 -11.98 24.35
CA THR A 38 -14.72 -12.99 23.85
C THR A 38 -14.12 -12.42 22.55
N TYR A 39 -12.92 -11.87 22.64
CA TYR A 39 -12.19 -11.39 21.47
C TYR A 39 -11.67 -12.56 20.65
N SER A 40 -11.66 -12.39 19.32
CA SER A 40 -11.07 -13.36 18.41
C SER A 40 -9.54 -13.27 18.45
N ASN A 41 -8.87 -14.41 18.29
CA ASN A 41 -7.43 -14.50 18.04
C ASN A 41 -7.10 -14.36 16.54
N GLU A 42 -7.98 -13.73 15.77
CA GLU A 42 -7.80 -13.47 14.35
C GLU A 42 -7.53 -11.98 14.15
N ILE A 43 -6.57 -11.68 13.28
CA ILE A 43 -6.19 -10.32 12.88
C ILE A 43 -6.27 -10.25 11.35
N SER A 44 -6.86 -9.19 10.83
CA SER A 44 -7.04 -9.00 9.40
C SER A 44 -6.46 -7.69 8.91
N LEU A 45 -5.71 -7.76 7.80
CA LEU A 45 -5.13 -6.59 7.14
C LEU A 45 -5.46 -6.61 5.64
N SER A 46 -5.71 -5.45 5.06
CA SER A 46 -5.85 -5.32 3.61
C SER A 46 -5.24 -4.01 3.11
N GLY A 47 -4.84 -3.93 1.84
CA GLY A 47 -4.55 -2.65 1.22
C GLY A 47 -3.23 -2.54 0.46
N ALA A 48 -2.40 -1.56 0.83
CA ALA A 48 -1.26 -1.10 0.04
C ALA A 48 -0.24 -2.19 -0.28
N PHE A 49 0.04 -2.38 -1.57
CA PHE A 49 1.13 -3.24 -2.05
C PHE A 49 2.48 -2.85 -1.43
N ALA A 50 2.72 -1.56 -1.23
CA ALA A 50 3.95 -1.05 -0.62
C ALA A 50 4.24 -1.65 0.76
N LEU A 51 3.22 -1.86 1.59
CA LEU A 51 3.38 -2.36 2.96
C LEU A 51 3.21 -3.88 3.06
N TYR A 52 2.62 -4.52 2.04
CA TYR A 52 2.28 -5.95 2.07
C TYR A 52 3.47 -6.86 2.41
N PRO A 53 4.67 -6.74 1.78
CA PRO A 53 5.79 -7.63 2.10
C PRO A 53 6.25 -7.52 3.56
N LEU A 54 6.28 -6.30 4.09
CA LEU A 54 6.68 -6.04 5.48
C LEU A 54 5.62 -6.52 6.48
N ALA A 55 4.34 -6.35 6.16
CA ALA A 55 3.23 -6.86 6.98
C ALA A 55 3.28 -8.40 7.08
N VAL A 56 3.55 -9.10 5.98
CA VAL A 56 3.76 -10.55 5.96
C VAL A 56 4.95 -10.96 6.84
N LYS A 57 6.05 -10.20 6.79
CA LYS A 57 7.22 -10.45 7.64
C LYS A 57 6.88 -10.27 9.12
N TRP A 58 6.24 -9.17 9.49
CA TRP A 58 5.80 -8.93 10.88
C TRP A 58 4.86 -10.02 11.38
N ALA A 59 3.88 -10.42 10.56
CA ALA A 59 2.95 -11.48 10.90
C ALA A 59 3.68 -12.80 11.15
N ALA A 60 4.60 -13.17 10.26
CA ALA A 60 5.36 -14.42 10.40
C ALA A 60 6.24 -14.44 11.67
N GLU A 61 6.88 -13.32 12.03
CA GLU A 61 7.68 -13.24 13.25
C GLU A 61 6.80 -13.20 14.52
N TYR A 62 5.68 -12.48 14.47
CA TYR A 62 4.74 -12.43 15.58
C TYR A 62 4.10 -13.80 15.86
N GLN A 63 3.70 -14.56 14.83
CA GLN A 63 3.12 -15.89 14.96
C GLN A 63 4.09 -16.93 15.52
N LYS A 64 5.40 -16.72 15.45
CA LYS A 64 6.38 -17.58 16.15
C LYS A 64 6.28 -17.43 17.68
N LEU A 65 5.89 -16.25 18.16
CA LEU A 65 5.70 -15.94 19.57
C LEU A 65 4.26 -16.25 20.04
N HIS A 66 3.31 -16.15 19.13
CA HIS A 66 1.87 -16.29 19.36
C HIS A 66 1.25 -17.27 18.35
N PRO A 67 1.55 -18.59 18.44
CA PRO A 67 1.11 -19.58 17.45
C PRO A 67 -0.42 -19.80 17.41
N GLU A 68 -1.13 -19.34 18.44
CA GLU A 68 -2.59 -19.37 18.52
C GLU A 68 -3.25 -18.24 17.70
N VAL A 69 -2.50 -17.22 17.25
CA VAL A 69 -3.02 -16.07 16.50
C VAL A 69 -2.98 -16.36 15.01
N LYS A 70 -4.10 -16.12 14.34
CA LYS A 70 -4.21 -16.17 12.88
C LYS A 70 -4.16 -14.75 12.33
N ILE A 71 -3.36 -14.53 11.29
CA ILE A 71 -3.23 -13.22 10.65
C ILE A 71 -3.46 -13.38 9.16
N ASP A 72 -4.52 -12.74 8.66
CA ASP A 72 -4.88 -12.72 7.24
C ASP A 72 -4.48 -11.38 6.64
N ILE A 73 -3.71 -11.42 5.54
CA ILE A 73 -3.20 -10.23 4.88
C ILE A 73 -3.51 -10.28 3.37
N SER A 74 -4.15 -9.23 2.85
CA SER A 74 -4.45 -9.13 1.42
C SER A 74 -3.97 -7.80 0.84
N ALA A 75 -3.39 -7.85 -0.36
CA ALA A 75 -3.04 -6.65 -1.11
C ALA A 75 -4.19 -6.24 -2.06
N GLY A 76 -4.26 -4.94 -2.42
CA GLY A 76 -5.29 -4.41 -3.30
C GLY A 76 -5.27 -2.89 -3.45
N GLY A 77 -4.15 -2.25 -3.05
CA GLY A 77 -3.97 -0.80 -3.10
C GLY A 77 -4.43 -0.08 -1.83
N ALA A 78 -3.89 1.13 -1.60
CA ALA A 78 -4.17 1.93 -0.41
C ALA A 78 -5.64 2.34 -0.30
N GLY A 79 -6.30 2.59 -1.45
CA GLY A 79 -7.74 2.91 -1.50
C GLY A 79 -8.62 1.76 -0.98
N LYS A 80 -8.26 0.50 -1.31
CA LYS A 80 -8.93 -0.67 -0.73
C LYS A 80 -8.68 -0.71 0.78
N GLY A 81 -7.43 -0.57 1.23
CA GLY A 81 -7.07 -0.62 2.65
C GLY A 81 -7.87 0.35 3.51
N ILE A 82 -7.90 1.62 3.13
CA ILE A 82 -8.64 2.64 3.91
C ILE A 82 -10.15 2.38 3.89
N THR A 83 -10.70 1.91 2.76
CA THR A 83 -12.12 1.59 2.64
C THR A 83 -12.50 0.42 3.54
N ASP A 84 -11.75 -0.68 3.50
CA ASP A 84 -11.98 -1.88 4.30
C ASP A 84 -11.87 -1.58 5.81
N ALA A 85 -10.87 -0.78 6.22
CA ALA A 85 -10.71 -0.37 7.61
C ALA A 85 -11.90 0.48 8.09
N LEU A 86 -12.28 1.52 7.34
CA LEU A 86 -13.40 2.39 7.71
C LEU A 86 -14.76 1.66 7.68
N ALA A 87 -14.90 0.65 6.83
CA ALA A 87 -16.07 -0.23 6.83
C ALA A 87 -16.06 -1.25 7.99
N GLY A 88 -14.93 -1.43 8.69
CA GLY A 88 -14.77 -2.43 9.73
C GLY A 88 -14.70 -3.86 9.20
N VAL A 89 -14.28 -4.03 7.94
CA VAL A 89 -14.08 -5.34 7.28
C VAL A 89 -12.76 -5.96 7.72
N VAL A 90 -11.76 -5.12 8.00
CA VAL A 90 -10.46 -5.52 8.53
C VAL A 90 -10.10 -4.72 9.78
N ASP A 91 -9.20 -5.28 10.59
CA ASP A 91 -8.67 -4.58 11.77
C ASP A 91 -7.76 -3.41 11.37
N PHE A 92 -6.94 -3.63 10.33
CA PHE A 92 -6.05 -2.61 9.80
C PHE A 92 -6.11 -2.50 8.27
N GLY A 93 -6.28 -1.29 7.77
CA GLY A 93 -5.99 -0.93 6.39
C GLY A 93 -4.50 -0.58 6.24
N MET A 94 -3.82 -1.19 5.28
CA MET A 94 -2.48 -0.79 4.86
C MET A 94 -2.58 0.39 3.90
N VAL A 95 -2.00 1.54 4.26
CA VAL A 95 -2.09 2.77 3.48
C VAL A 95 -0.70 3.35 3.25
N SER A 96 -0.39 3.70 2.00
CA SER A 96 0.91 4.21 1.57
C SER A 96 0.83 5.63 0.98
N ARG A 97 0.03 6.46 1.60
CA ARG A 97 -0.12 7.90 1.37
C ARG A 97 -0.62 8.58 2.62
N GLU A 98 -0.60 9.89 2.65
CA GLU A 98 -1.20 10.64 3.73
C GLU A 98 -2.71 10.33 3.84
N ILE A 99 -3.21 10.34 5.06
CA ILE A 99 -4.62 10.09 5.35
C ILE A 99 -5.39 11.40 5.17
N ALA A 100 -6.34 11.40 4.25
CA ALA A 100 -7.11 12.60 3.94
C ALA A 100 -7.99 13.03 5.11
N GLN A 101 -8.22 14.35 5.27
CA GLN A 101 -9.05 14.86 6.35
C GLN A 101 -10.43 14.22 6.39
N VAL A 102 -11.06 14.00 5.24
CA VAL A 102 -12.37 13.32 5.12
C VAL A 102 -12.35 11.88 5.65
N GLU A 103 -11.19 11.21 5.64
CA GLU A 103 -11.00 9.87 6.18
C GLU A 103 -10.82 9.92 7.70
N LEU A 104 -10.05 10.89 8.20
CA LEU A 104 -9.93 11.17 9.64
C LEU A 104 -11.30 11.50 10.26
N ASP A 105 -12.09 12.34 9.60
CA ASP A 105 -13.44 12.71 10.05
C ASP A 105 -14.40 11.51 10.09
N LYS A 106 -14.14 10.46 9.28
CA LYS A 106 -14.86 9.18 9.32
C LYS A 106 -14.34 8.21 10.39
N GLY A 107 -13.38 8.63 11.18
CA GLY A 107 -12.81 7.86 12.29
C GLY A 107 -11.59 7.03 11.94
N ALA A 108 -10.90 7.32 10.83
CA ALA A 108 -9.59 6.71 10.56
C ALA A 108 -8.58 7.12 11.62
N VAL A 109 -7.87 6.14 12.18
CA VAL A 109 -6.76 6.37 13.12
C VAL A 109 -5.50 5.80 12.50
N PRO A 110 -4.58 6.64 12.00
CA PRO A 110 -3.34 6.20 11.38
C PRO A 110 -2.23 5.95 12.41
N PHE A 111 -1.52 4.85 12.24
CA PHE A 111 -0.29 4.51 12.94
C PHE A 111 0.83 4.43 11.91
N ALA A 112 1.78 5.35 11.95
CA ALA A 112 2.95 5.31 11.08
C ALA A 112 3.87 4.16 11.50
N VAL A 113 4.18 3.25 10.57
CA VAL A 113 4.89 1.99 10.89
C VAL A 113 6.20 1.80 10.13
N ALA A 114 6.33 2.43 8.96
CA ALA A 114 7.53 2.40 8.12
C ALA A 114 7.55 3.61 7.19
N LYS A 115 8.69 3.86 6.52
CA LYS A 115 8.81 4.81 5.41
C LYS A 115 9.38 4.08 4.20
N ASP A 116 8.92 4.41 3.00
CA ASP A 116 9.48 3.96 1.72
C ASP A 116 9.44 5.07 0.67
N ALA A 117 9.70 4.74 -0.60
CA ALA A 117 9.54 5.66 -1.70
C ALA A 117 8.99 4.98 -2.96
N VAL A 118 8.44 5.80 -3.85
CA VAL A 118 8.15 5.45 -5.24
C VAL A 118 9.33 5.90 -6.09
N VAL A 119 9.77 5.06 -7.00
CA VAL A 119 10.90 5.32 -7.91
C VAL A 119 10.47 5.17 -9.36
N PRO A 120 10.98 6.00 -10.28
CA PRO A 120 10.75 5.80 -11.70
C PRO A 120 11.49 4.57 -12.19
N THR A 121 10.79 3.71 -12.93
CA THR A 121 11.35 2.46 -13.47
C THR A 121 11.34 2.46 -14.98
N ILE A 122 12.44 1.98 -15.59
CA ILE A 122 12.59 1.80 -17.02
C ILE A 122 13.04 0.39 -17.33
N ASN A 123 12.89 -0.04 -18.59
CA ASN A 123 13.40 -1.32 -19.03
C ASN A 123 14.94 -1.30 -19.16
N ALA A 124 15.61 -2.34 -18.67
CA ALA A 124 17.07 -2.47 -18.71
C ALA A 124 17.64 -2.58 -20.13
N ASN A 125 16.82 -2.90 -21.13
CA ASN A 125 17.19 -2.97 -22.56
C ASN A 125 16.78 -1.70 -23.33
N ASN A 126 16.56 -0.57 -22.64
CA ASN A 126 16.22 0.68 -23.31
C ASN A 126 17.35 1.08 -24.30
N PRO A 127 17.02 1.49 -25.54
CA PRO A 127 18.04 1.74 -26.57
C PRO A 127 19.00 2.89 -26.26
N ILE A 128 18.58 3.87 -25.45
CA ILE A 128 19.43 5.02 -25.06
C ILE A 128 19.69 5.07 -23.54
N LEU A 129 19.75 3.90 -22.94
CA LEU A 129 19.90 3.75 -21.47
C LEU A 129 21.03 4.60 -20.88
N ALA A 130 22.21 4.62 -21.53
CA ALA A 130 23.37 5.35 -21.02
C ALA A 130 23.14 6.85 -20.92
N ASP A 131 22.44 7.44 -21.89
CA ASP A 131 22.11 8.87 -21.89
C ASP A 131 21.06 9.19 -20.81
N LEU A 132 20.07 8.29 -20.63
CA LEU A 132 19.05 8.44 -19.59
C LEU A 132 19.63 8.36 -18.19
N LEU A 133 20.51 7.40 -17.92
CA LEU A 133 21.17 7.26 -16.60
C LEU A 133 22.09 8.44 -16.28
N LYS A 134 22.71 9.04 -17.30
CA LYS A 134 23.56 10.22 -17.12
C LYS A 134 22.73 11.48 -16.84
N LYS A 135 21.61 11.64 -17.55
CA LYS A 135 20.77 12.84 -17.48
C LYS A 135 19.82 12.82 -16.28
N GLY A 136 19.24 11.67 -15.99
CA GLY A 136 18.21 11.51 -14.96
C GLY A 136 16.83 12.03 -15.38
N LEU A 137 15.90 11.97 -14.44
CA LEU A 137 14.52 12.44 -14.58
C LEU A 137 14.29 13.65 -13.67
N THR A 138 14.06 14.82 -14.27
CA THR A 138 13.65 15.99 -13.51
C THR A 138 12.15 15.93 -13.18
N ARG A 139 11.72 16.75 -12.22
CA ARG A 139 10.31 16.91 -11.85
C ARG A 139 9.47 17.41 -13.04
N GLU A 140 10.01 18.35 -13.81
CA GLU A 140 9.37 18.92 -15.00
C GLU A 140 9.24 17.86 -16.11
N ALA A 141 10.26 17.05 -16.31
CA ALA A 141 10.20 15.96 -17.28
C ALA A 141 9.17 14.90 -16.89
N ALA A 142 9.07 14.57 -15.59
CA ALA A 142 8.04 13.68 -15.08
C ALA A 142 6.64 14.25 -15.32
N HIS A 143 6.42 15.52 -15.06
CA HIS A 143 5.17 16.22 -15.40
C HIS A 143 4.86 16.14 -16.90
N GLY A 144 5.88 16.39 -17.75
CA GLY A 144 5.76 16.30 -19.22
C GLY A 144 5.41 14.90 -19.71
N LEU A 145 5.80 13.84 -19.01
CA LEU A 145 5.48 12.45 -19.36
C LEU A 145 4.06 12.06 -18.90
N TRP A 146 3.73 12.25 -17.61
CA TRP A 146 2.50 11.71 -17.03
C TRP A 146 1.31 12.68 -17.03
N ILE A 147 1.53 13.99 -17.19
CA ILE A 147 0.44 14.98 -17.14
C ILE A 147 0.20 15.59 -18.51
N ASP A 148 1.16 16.37 -19.03
CA ASP A 148 0.99 17.14 -20.28
C ASP A 148 1.10 16.27 -21.52
N GLN A 149 1.75 15.10 -21.42
CA GLN A 149 2.11 14.25 -22.56
C GLN A 149 2.92 15.03 -23.62
N SER A 150 3.67 16.03 -23.21
CA SER A 150 4.53 16.86 -24.06
C SER A 150 5.85 16.19 -24.41
N ILE A 151 6.29 15.22 -23.58
CA ILE A 151 7.44 14.33 -23.82
C ILE A 151 6.91 12.97 -24.27
N THR A 152 7.14 12.65 -25.56
CA THR A 152 6.61 11.45 -26.21
C THR A 152 7.69 10.54 -26.79
N THR A 153 8.93 11.01 -26.87
CA THR A 153 10.09 10.25 -27.39
C THR A 153 11.25 10.27 -26.39
N TRP A 154 12.05 9.21 -26.44
CA TRP A 154 13.24 9.09 -25.59
C TRP A 154 14.25 10.22 -25.85
N GLY A 155 14.38 10.67 -27.10
CA GLY A 155 15.26 11.80 -27.41
C GLY A 155 14.83 13.11 -26.78
N GLN A 156 13.51 13.38 -26.70
CA GLN A 156 13.02 14.55 -25.95
C GLN A 156 13.40 14.48 -24.47
N LEU A 157 13.25 13.30 -23.86
CA LEU A 157 13.62 13.08 -22.47
C LEU A 157 15.14 13.21 -22.24
N ALA A 158 15.96 12.55 -23.09
CA ALA A 158 17.42 12.52 -22.94
C ALA A 158 18.14 13.74 -23.51
N GLY A 159 17.47 14.58 -24.31
CA GLY A 159 18.10 15.69 -25.02
C GLY A 159 18.92 15.24 -26.22
N THR A 160 18.51 14.15 -26.89
CA THR A 160 19.13 13.57 -28.10
C THR A 160 18.19 13.64 -29.30
N THR A 161 18.61 13.12 -30.44
CA THR A 161 17.80 13.04 -31.67
C THR A 161 17.01 11.74 -31.79
N ASP A 162 17.01 10.88 -30.78
CA ASP A 162 16.28 9.62 -30.80
C ASP A 162 14.77 9.86 -30.90
N ALA A 163 14.14 9.30 -31.92
CA ALA A 163 12.70 9.45 -32.16
C ALA A 163 11.85 8.28 -31.67
N THR A 164 12.45 7.34 -30.92
CA THR A 164 11.74 6.17 -30.40
C THR A 164 10.65 6.62 -29.44
N PRO A 165 9.39 6.22 -29.63
CA PRO A 165 8.28 6.59 -28.75
C PRO A 165 8.45 5.99 -27.37
N ILE A 166 7.96 6.72 -26.36
CA ILE A 166 7.89 6.25 -24.98
C ILE A 166 6.50 5.67 -24.69
N THR A 167 6.45 4.44 -24.19
CA THR A 167 5.24 3.90 -23.55
C THR A 167 5.25 4.31 -22.08
N VAL A 168 4.36 5.20 -21.69
CA VAL A 168 4.19 5.62 -20.30
C VAL A 168 3.18 4.72 -19.59
N TYR A 169 3.60 4.03 -18.52
CA TYR A 169 2.71 3.22 -17.70
C TYR A 169 2.24 3.98 -16.46
N ASN A 170 0.98 3.75 -16.08
CA ASN A 170 0.31 4.30 -14.92
C ASN A 170 -0.46 3.20 -14.18
N ARG A 171 -1.01 3.52 -13.00
CA ARG A 171 -1.80 2.60 -12.18
C ARG A 171 -3.30 2.71 -12.46
N SER A 172 -3.97 1.56 -12.55
CA SER A 172 -5.43 1.49 -12.71
C SER A 172 -6.18 1.41 -11.37
N ASP A 173 -5.49 1.07 -10.29
CA ASP A 173 -6.07 0.97 -8.94
C ASP A 173 -5.83 2.27 -8.14
N ALA A 174 -6.75 2.55 -7.20
CA ALA A 174 -6.58 3.63 -6.24
C ALA A 174 -5.44 3.28 -5.27
N CYS A 175 -4.26 3.84 -5.49
CA CYS A 175 -3.07 3.45 -4.75
C CYS A 175 -2.19 4.62 -4.32
N GLY A 176 -1.52 4.43 -3.18
CA GLY A 176 -0.59 5.43 -2.68
C GLY A 176 0.64 5.65 -3.55
N ALA A 177 1.02 4.68 -4.40
CA ALA A 177 2.14 4.86 -5.33
C ALA A 177 1.82 5.94 -6.37
N ALA A 178 0.67 5.84 -7.04
CA ALA A 178 0.23 6.82 -8.03
C ALA A 178 -0.05 8.19 -7.39
N GLU A 179 -0.72 8.20 -6.22
CA GLU A 179 -0.97 9.45 -5.49
C GLU A 179 0.33 10.16 -5.11
N THR A 180 1.29 9.45 -4.52
CA THR A 180 2.56 10.04 -4.10
C THR A 180 3.42 10.46 -5.28
N TRP A 181 3.38 9.71 -6.40
CA TRP A 181 4.07 10.05 -7.64
C TRP A 181 3.52 11.35 -8.24
N ALA A 182 2.19 11.46 -8.36
CA ALA A 182 1.52 12.66 -8.85
C ALA A 182 1.78 13.88 -7.94
N LEU A 183 1.74 13.67 -6.62
CA LEU A 183 2.00 14.73 -5.65
C LEU A 183 3.42 15.33 -5.77
N TRP A 184 4.40 14.55 -6.22
CA TRP A 184 5.76 15.04 -6.47
C TRP A 184 5.79 16.23 -7.43
N PHE A 185 4.90 16.25 -8.42
CA PHE A 185 4.78 17.37 -9.35
C PHE A 185 3.47 18.19 -9.16
N GLY A 186 2.88 18.11 -7.96
CA GLY A 186 1.77 18.99 -7.54
C GLY A 186 0.41 18.59 -8.10
N GLN A 187 0.25 17.33 -8.52
CA GLN A 187 -0.96 16.78 -9.12
C GLN A 187 -1.55 15.66 -8.25
N ARG A 188 -2.67 15.05 -8.67
CA ARG A 188 -3.34 13.92 -8.02
C ARG A 188 -3.26 12.69 -8.90
N GLN A 189 -3.53 11.52 -8.33
CA GLN A 189 -3.54 10.25 -9.08
C GLN A 189 -4.43 10.31 -10.32
N GLU A 190 -5.59 10.96 -10.24
CA GLU A 190 -6.57 11.06 -11.33
C GLU A 190 -6.05 11.88 -12.52
N ASP A 191 -5.03 12.70 -12.32
CA ASP A 191 -4.45 13.55 -13.36
C ASP A 191 -3.37 12.81 -14.16
N LEU A 192 -2.94 11.62 -13.70
CA LEU A 192 -1.91 10.82 -14.36
C LEU A 192 -2.41 10.18 -15.65
N ASN A 193 -1.72 10.44 -16.75
CA ASN A 193 -1.92 9.78 -18.03
C ASN A 193 -1.02 8.55 -18.18
N GLY A 194 -1.29 7.74 -19.22
CA GLY A 194 -0.53 6.55 -19.59
C GLY A 194 -1.38 5.28 -19.63
N VAL A 195 -0.73 4.17 -19.98
CA VAL A 195 -1.36 2.85 -20.02
C VAL A 195 -1.57 2.35 -18.60
N ALA A 196 -2.83 2.14 -18.24
CA ALA A 196 -3.22 1.78 -16.88
C ALA A 196 -2.96 0.29 -16.59
N VAL A 197 -2.20 -0.01 -15.52
CA VAL A 197 -1.85 -1.37 -15.09
C VAL A 197 -2.19 -1.56 -13.61
N PHE A 198 -2.75 -2.73 -13.28
CA PHE A 198 -3.14 -3.04 -11.91
C PHE A 198 -1.95 -3.49 -11.05
N GLY A 199 -1.76 -2.86 -9.91
CA GLY A 199 -0.82 -3.24 -8.86
C GLY A 199 0.65 -2.98 -9.21
N ASP A 200 1.51 -2.92 -8.20
CA ASP A 200 2.96 -2.79 -8.38
C ASP A 200 3.57 -3.97 -9.15
N PRO A 201 3.21 -5.24 -8.85
CA PRO A 201 3.74 -6.38 -9.61
C PRO A 201 3.40 -6.30 -11.10
N GLY A 202 2.16 -5.88 -11.42
CA GLY A 202 1.70 -5.74 -12.80
C GLY A 202 2.46 -4.65 -13.54
N LEU A 203 2.67 -3.49 -12.92
CA LEU A 203 3.39 -2.38 -13.53
C LEU A 203 4.87 -2.71 -13.72
N ALA A 204 5.53 -3.31 -12.73
CA ALA A 204 6.91 -3.79 -12.87
C ALA A 204 7.04 -4.78 -14.03
N ALA A 205 6.14 -5.77 -14.13
CA ALA A 205 6.13 -6.74 -15.23
C ALA A 205 5.85 -6.11 -16.60
N ALA A 206 5.04 -5.05 -16.67
CA ALA A 206 4.78 -4.32 -17.91
C ALA A 206 6.05 -3.60 -18.39
N VAL A 207 6.75 -2.91 -17.50
CA VAL A 207 8.02 -2.23 -17.80
C VAL A 207 9.11 -3.25 -18.21
N GLN A 208 9.21 -4.40 -17.54
CA GLN A 208 10.16 -5.46 -17.90
C GLN A 208 9.97 -6.00 -19.32
N LYS A 209 8.75 -6.00 -19.84
CA LYS A 209 8.42 -6.56 -21.14
C LYS A 209 8.54 -5.58 -22.31
N ASP A 210 8.49 -4.28 -22.04
CA ASP A 210 8.52 -3.24 -23.07
C ASP A 210 9.81 -2.42 -22.97
N PRO A 211 10.79 -2.61 -23.90
CA PRO A 211 12.04 -1.86 -23.91
C PRO A 211 11.87 -0.34 -24.02
N ASN A 212 10.73 0.10 -24.54
CA ASN A 212 10.45 1.52 -24.77
C ASN A 212 9.56 2.13 -23.70
N SER A 213 9.51 1.54 -22.52
CA SER A 213 8.59 1.97 -21.47
C SER A 213 9.26 2.61 -20.27
N ILE A 214 8.46 3.47 -19.62
CA ILE A 214 8.72 4.06 -18.32
C ILE A 214 7.49 3.90 -17.43
N GLY A 215 7.70 3.62 -16.16
CA GLY A 215 6.67 3.54 -15.14
C GLY A 215 7.19 4.04 -13.80
N PHE A 216 6.45 3.75 -12.73
CA PHE A 216 6.88 4.01 -11.36
C PHE A 216 6.45 2.88 -10.43
N ASN A 217 7.33 2.50 -9.51
CA ASN A 217 7.08 1.40 -8.57
C ASN A 217 7.51 1.78 -7.16
N ASN A 218 6.90 1.17 -6.16
CA ASN A 218 7.47 1.18 -4.82
C ASN A 218 8.84 0.47 -4.83
N ILE A 219 9.80 0.95 -4.04
CA ILE A 219 11.18 0.42 -4.03
C ILE A 219 11.24 -1.10 -3.83
N GLY A 220 10.32 -1.69 -3.07
CA GLY A 220 10.23 -3.13 -2.85
C GLY A 220 9.88 -3.96 -4.08
N TYR A 221 9.36 -3.33 -5.15
CA TYR A 221 9.07 -3.97 -6.44
C TYR A 221 10.06 -3.59 -7.55
N ALA A 222 10.89 -2.60 -7.31
CA ALA A 222 12.00 -2.26 -8.21
C ALA A 222 13.27 -3.06 -7.90
N TYR A 223 13.53 -3.35 -6.61
CA TYR A 223 14.74 -4.03 -6.15
C TYR A 223 14.43 -5.37 -5.48
N ASP A 224 15.24 -6.37 -5.77
CA ASP A 224 15.22 -7.66 -5.07
C ASP A 224 15.83 -7.53 -3.66
N ILE A 225 15.15 -8.13 -2.67
CA ILE A 225 15.54 -8.00 -1.27
C ILE A 225 16.83 -8.75 -0.92
N ASN A 226 17.16 -9.83 -1.63
CA ASN A 226 18.31 -10.67 -1.33
C ASN A 226 19.58 -10.17 -2.03
N THR A 227 19.46 -9.87 -3.33
CA THR A 227 20.60 -9.40 -4.15
C THR A 227 20.84 -7.90 -3.97
N LYS A 228 19.86 -7.16 -3.46
CA LYS A 228 19.85 -5.69 -3.34
C LYS A 228 19.90 -4.95 -4.68
N LYS A 229 19.95 -5.65 -5.79
CA LYS A 229 19.93 -5.08 -7.14
C LYS A 229 18.50 -4.93 -7.63
N THR A 230 18.30 -4.16 -8.71
CA THR A 230 17.03 -4.12 -9.42
C THR A 230 16.67 -5.50 -9.94
N HIS A 231 15.37 -5.80 -10.02
CA HIS A 231 14.92 -7.04 -10.65
C HIS A 231 15.37 -7.12 -12.11
N ASP A 232 15.64 -8.34 -12.59
CA ASP A 232 16.05 -8.57 -13.97
C ASP A 232 15.10 -7.89 -14.94
N GLY A 233 15.67 -7.17 -15.92
CA GLY A 233 14.90 -6.41 -16.91
C GLY A 233 14.39 -5.04 -16.44
N LEU A 234 14.58 -4.68 -15.18
CA LEU A 234 14.25 -3.35 -14.62
C LEU A 234 15.51 -2.57 -14.27
N LEU A 235 15.42 -1.25 -14.43
CA LEU A 235 16.32 -0.29 -13.81
C LEU A 235 15.52 0.85 -13.19
N VAL A 236 16.09 1.48 -12.17
CA VAL A 236 15.56 2.74 -11.64
C VAL A 236 16.26 3.88 -12.37
N LEU A 237 15.47 4.75 -12.96
CA LEU A 237 15.97 5.98 -13.57
C LEU A 237 16.30 6.97 -12.44
N PRO A 238 17.54 7.45 -12.31
CA PRO A 238 17.88 8.44 -11.31
C PRO A 238 17.05 9.72 -11.42
N ILE A 239 16.75 10.33 -10.28
CA ILE A 239 16.10 11.65 -10.25
C ILE A 239 17.19 12.71 -10.19
N ASP A 240 17.15 13.63 -11.14
CA ASP A 240 17.90 14.90 -11.13
C ASP A 240 17.13 15.88 -10.25
N VAL A 241 17.52 15.96 -8.98
CA VAL A 241 16.81 16.73 -7.94
C VAL A 241 17.02 18.21 -8.10
N ASN A 242 18.24 18.61 -8.51
CA ASN A 242 18.61 20.01 -8.66
C ASN A 242 18.28 20.58 -10.05
N GLY A 243 17.88 19.74 -11.03
CA GLY A 243 17.42 20.14 -12.35
C GLY A 243 18.53 20.66 -13.27
N ASN A 244 19.80 20.28 -13.02
CA ASN A 244 20.93 20.77 -13.81
C ASN A 244 21.17 19.96 -15.11
N GLY A 245 20.39 18.89 -15.34
CA GLY A 245 20.43 18.07 -16.55
C GLY A 245 21.49 16.97 -16.53
N GLN A 246 21.99 16.62 -15.35
CA GLN A 246 22.93 15.51 -15.13
C GLN A 246 22.74 14.93 -13.72
N ILE A 247 23.12 13.68 -13.53
CA ILE A 247 23.16 13.06 -12.21
C ILE A 247 24.50 13.33 -11.55
N ASP A 248 24.48 14.16 -10.52
CA ASP A 248 25.64 14.47 -9.71
C ASP A 248 26.00 13.34 -8.75
N PRO A 249 27.23 13.25 -8.22
CA PRO A 249 27.64 12.19 -7.29
C PRO A 249 26.74 12.07 -6.06
N GLU A 250 26.18 13.19 -5.58
CA GLU A 250 25.28 13.24 -4.42
C GLU A 250 23.90 12.67 -4.73
N GLU A 251 23.53 12.61 -6.00
CA GLU A 251 22.26 12.07 -6.51
C GLU A 251 22.39 10.62 -6.99
N ASN A 252 23.61 10.09 -7.10
CA ASN A 252 23.88 8.77 -7.63
C ASN A 252 23.88 7.69 -6.52
N PHE A 253 22.69 7.24 -6.11
CA PHE A 253 22.47 6.22 -5.07
C PHE A 253 21.51 5.11 -5.51
N TYR A 254 21.38 4.86 -6.82
CA TYR A 254 20.39 3.94 -7.38
C TYR A 254 20.93 2.55 -7.71
N ASP A 255 22.25 2.31 -7.54
CA ASP A 255 22.90 1.05 -7.90
C ASP A 255 22.42 -0.15 -7.11
N ASN A 256 21.99 0.07 -5.86
CA ASN A 256 21.40 -0.96 -5.02
C ASN A 256 20.41 -0.40 -4.00
N LYS A 257 19.58 -1.31 -3.45
CA LYS A 257 18.51 -1.00 -2.52
C LYS A 257 18.98 -0.31 -1.24
N ASP A 258 20.13 -0.70 -0.71
CA ASP A 258 20.61 -0.15 0.58
C ASP A 258 21.02 1.31 0.43
N LEU A 259 21.62 1.69 -0.72
CA LEU A 259 22.01 3.08 -1.01
C LEU A 259 20.78 4.00 -1.14
N ILE A 260 19.73 3.56 -1.84
CA ILE A 260 18.53 4.39 -1.97
C ILE A 260 17.75 4.47 -0.65
N VAL A 261 17.70 3.38 0.13
CA VAL A 261 17.11 3.40 1.48
C VAL A 261 17.84 4.39 2.39
N GLU A 262 19.18 4.40 2.34
CA GLU A 262 19.99 5.38 3.06
C GLU A 262 19.73 6.83 2.56
N ALA A 263 19.62 7.02 1.25
CA ALA A 263 19.33 8.33 0.68
C ALA A 263 17.95 8.88 1.13
N ILE A 264 16.93 7.99 1.23
CA ILE A 264 15.61 8.34 1.75
C ILE A 264 15.66 8.67 3.24
N ALA A 265 16.43 7.88 4.02
CA ALA A 265 16.58 8.09 5.46
C ALA A 265 17.28 9.42 5.80
N ASN A 266 18.16 9.89 4.92
CA ASN A 266 18.94 11.11 5.06
C ASN A 266 18.38 12.29 4.23
N ASP A 267 17.13 12.20 3.78
CA ASP A 267 16.39 13.22 3.02
C ASP A 267 17.10 13.69 1.73
N ARG A 268 18.00 12.85 1.16
CA ARG A 268 18.62 13.10 -0.17
C ARG A 268 17.68 12.72 -1.32
N TYR A 269 16.78 11.75 -1.11
CA TYR A 269 15.72 11.44 -2.04
C TYR A 269 14.49 12.33 -1.77
N PRO A 270 13.81 12.87 -2.80
CA PRO A 270 12.71 13.83 -2.58
C PRO A 270 11.52 13.20 -1.84
N SER A 271 10.84 14.03 -1.04
CA SER A 271 9.64 13.64 -0.29
C SER A 271 8.54 14.69 -0.47
N PRO A 272 7.45 14.40 -1.27
CA PRO A 272 7.29 13.20 -2.08
C PRO A 272 8.36 13.08 -3.17
N PRO A 273 8.60 11.89 -3.76
CA PRO A 273 7.83 10.65 -3.67
C PRO A 273 8.25 9.66 -2.55
N ALA A 274 9.13 10.05 -1.62
CA ALA A 274 9.26 9.33 -0.35
C ALA A 274 8.07 9.67 0.56
N ARG A 275 7.65 8.70 1.41
CA ARG A 275 6.44 8.83 2.23
C ARG A 275 6.42 7.88 3.41
N ASP A 276 5.62 8.20 4.42
CA ASP A 276 5.28 7.27 5.48
C ASP A 276 4.27 6.21 5.01
N LEU A 277 4.34 5.04 5.64
CA LEU A 277 3.41 3.94 5.48
C LEU A 277 2.64 3.75 6.79
N TYR A 278 1.33 3.54 6.67
CA TYR A 278 0.43 3.51 7.81
C TYR A 278 -0.33 2.19 7.89
N LEU A 279 -0.53 1.72 9.12
CA LEU A 279 -1.66 0.88 9.49
C LEU A 279 -2.78 1.79 9.97
N VAL A 280 -3.97 1.66 9.42
CA VAL A 280 -5.12 2.50 9.74
C VAL A 280 -6.24 1.64 10.30
N SER A 281 -6.75 2.00 11.48
CA SER A 281 -7.93 1.37 12.08
C SER A 281 -9.12 2.33 12.10
N LYS A 282 -10.34 1.80 12.30
CA LYS A 282 -11.53 2.59 12.59
C LYS A 282 -11.65 2.84 14.09
N GLY A 283 -11.27 4.03 14.52
CA GLY A 283 -11.09 4.33 15.95
C GLY A 283 -9.91 3.56 16.54
N ILE A 284 -9.66 3.73 17.84
CA ILE A 284 -8.63 2.97 18.55
C ILE A 284 -9.06 1.50 18.65
N PRO A 285 -8.19 0.52 18.28
CA PRO A 285 -8.49 -0.90 18.41
C PRO A 285 -8.89 -1.27 19.84
N LYS A 286 -9.84 -2.20 19.99
CA LYS A 286 -10.32 -2.66 21.31
C LYS A 286 -9.98 -4.13 21.59
N ASN A 287 -9.70 -4.91 20.54
CA ASN A 287 -9.28 -6.30 20.70
C ASN A 287 -7.84 -6.33 21.25
N PRO A 288 -7.59 -6.92 22.42
CA PRO A 288 -6.25 -6.98 23.02
C PRO A 288 -5.20 -7.63 22.11
N VAL A 289 -5.59 -8.63 21.32
CA VAL A 289 -4.69 -9.33 20.39
C VAL A 289 -4.27 -8.39 19.24
N VAL A 290 -5.19 -7.59 18.72
CA VAL A 290 -4.93 -6.57 17.68
C VAL A 290 -4.01 -5.46 18.23
N ILE A 291 -4.26 -5.02 19.47
CA ILE A 291 -3.42 -4.02 20.15
C ILE A 291 -2.01 -4.56 20.37
N ASP A 292 -1.90 -5.81 20.82
CA ASP A 292 -0.60 -6.44 21.10
C ASP A 292 0.22 -6.59 19.80
N PHE A 293 -0.40 -7.05 18.71
CA PHE A 293 0.25 -7.09 17.39
C PHE A 293 0.73 -5.72 16.92
N LEU A 294 -0.09 -4.68 17.09
CA LEU A 294 0.31 -3.32 16.72
C LEU A 294 1.47 -2.81 17.60
N ARG A 295 1.44 -3.11 18.91
CA ARG A 295 2.56 -2.80 19.81
C ARG A 295 3.84 -3.52 19.40
N TYR A 296 3.73 -4.81 19.05
CA TYR A 296 4.86 -5.56 18.50
C TYR A 296 5.45 -4.88 17.26
N ILE A 297 4.61 -4.48 16.28
CA ILE A 297 5.07 -3.76 15.08
C ILE A 297 5.78 -2.46 15.43
N LEU A 298 5.26 -1.70 16.39
CA LEU A 298 5.81 -0.40 16.79
C LEU A 298 7.07 -0.52 17.66
N THR A 299 7.38 -1.69 18.18
CA THR A 299 8.55 -1.94 19.05
C THR A 299 9.52 -2.94 18.41
N GLU A 300 9.38 -4.22 18.77
CA GLU A 300 10.26 -5.30 18.28
C GLU A 300 10.23 -5.45 16.75
N GLY A 301 9.08 -5.23 16.14
CA GLY A 301 8.90 -5.32 14.69
C GLY A 301 9.66 -4.27 13.90
N GLN A 302 10.01 -3.12 14.51
CA GLN A 302 10.77 -2.07 13.83
C GLN A 302 12.15 -2.54 13.35
N LYS A 303 12.75 -3.52 14.01
CA LYS A 303 14.05 -4.11 13.58
C LYS A 303 13.97 -4.83 12.22
N GLU A 304 12.78 -5.24 11.81
CA GLU A 304 12.58 -5.89 10.51
C GLU A 304 12.55 -4.88 9.34
N ASN A 305 12.31 -3.59 9.61
CA ASN A 305 12.13 -2.59 8.55
C ASN A 305 13.37 -2.50 7.65
N VAL A 306 14.54 -2.22 8.21
CA VAL A 306 15.77 -2.04 7.43
C VAL A 306 16.17 -3.32 6.68
N PRO A 307 16.20 -4.52 7.28
CA PRO A 307 16.44 -5.76 6.54
C PRO A 307 15.48 -6.00 5.39
N GLN A 308 14.22 -5.58 5.52
CA GLN A 308 13.22 -5.68 4.46
C GLN A 308 13.28 -4.52 3.45
N GLY A 309 14.23 -3.59 3.61
CA GLY A 309 14.46 -2.47 2.69
C GLY A 309 13.46 -1.32 2.86
N TYR A 310 13.01 -1.11 4.09
CA TYR A 310 12.22 0.05 4.50
C TYR A 310 13.01 0.90 5.49
N ILE A 311 12.57 2.10 5.72
CA ILE A 311 13.10 2.98 6.75
C ILE A 311 12.24 2.83 8.00
N GLY A 312 12.87 2.64 9.16
CA GLY A 312 12.18 2.62 10.45
C GLY A 312 11.60 3.97 10.82
N MET A 313 10.60 3.96 11.70
CA MET A 313 10.01 5.20 12.22
C MET A 313 10.92 5.86 13.24
N SER A 314 10.88 7.19 13.29
CA SER A 314 11.55 7.93 14.36
C SER A 314 10.95 7.56 15.73
N PRO A 315 11.77 7.58 16.80
CA PRO A 315 11.26 7.32 18.17
C PRO A 315 10.06 8.20 18.55
N GLU A 316 10.02 9.43 18.05
CA GLU A 316 8.90 10.35 18.29
C GLU A 316 7.59 9.83 17.69
N LYS A 317 7.61 9.40 16.43
CA LYS A 317 6.42 8.84 15.73
C LYS A 317 5.96 7.53 16.37
N VAL A 318 6.91 6.67 16.76
CA VAL A 318 6.62 5.43 17.49
C VAL A 318 5.95 5.73 18.83
N ASN A 319 6.53 6.61 19.63
CA ASN A 319 5.99 6.96 20.95
C ASN A 319 4.58 7.57 20.84
N ARG A 320 4.34 8.46 19.87
CA ARG A 320 3.01 9.02 19.61
C ARG A 320 1.99 7.92 19.32
N SER A 321 2.34 6.94 18.49
CA SER A 321 1.47 5.80 18.17
C SER A 321 1.20 4.92 19.41
N LEU A 322 2.22 4.66 20.22
CA LEU A 322 2.08 3.89 21.47
C LEU A 322 1.23 4.60 22.52
N GLU A 323 1.28 5.93 22.57
CA GLU A 323 0.45 6.72 23.49
C GLU A 323 -1.03 6.64 23.14
N MET A 324 -1.38 6.58 21.86
CA MET A 324 -2.76 6.38 21.43
C MET A 324 -3.35 5.02 21.84
N LEU A 325 -2.50 4.06 22.21
CA LEU A 325 -2.92 2.71 22.62
C LEU A 325 -3.01 2.54 24.16
N LYS A 326 -2.83 3.60 24.92
CA LYS A 326 -3.01 3.60 26.38
C LYS A 326 -4.47 3.80 26.75
#